data_05244d2d0a22624b77d60c0030bf2565
#
_entry.id   05244d2d0a22624b77d60c0030bf2565
#
_cell.length_a   1.000
_cell.length_b   1.000
_cell.length_c   1.000
_cell.angle_alpha   90.00
_cell.angle_beta   90.00
_cell.angle_gamma   90.00
#
_symmetry.space_group_name_H-M   'P 1'
#
loop_
_entity.id
_entity.type
_entity.pdbx_description
1 polymer ?
#
loop_
_entity_poly.entity_id
_entity_poly.type
_entity_poly.pdbx_seq_one_letter_code
_entity_poly.pdbx_strand_id
1 'polypeptide(L)'
;MITIRPLYVAALIFILWGLGSDPSLAAGGAYGSPAAKQAGADSGKTLFEGNCAGCHGIDGSGAMGPSIRQAAANLGPEGITSFLKNGVMGSGMPTFGQLGDAKLALLVDYVGSLGQEGSGVTPGDPQKGKAVYNSKNCSQCHIVDGRGGDLGPDLTRIGTQRGLTALHGAVVNPGVKLPLDALLAERAQFTAYRMQRAVTKDGREITGMRVNDDTFSIQLRDASGQIHSLRKFDLQTLEELPGKSMMPSYKDTLSETEISDLVGYLASLRGAQ
;
A
#
# COMPACT_ATOMS: atom_id res chain seq x y z
N MET A 1 34.71 -52.81 40.03
CA MET A 1 33.50 -53.56 40.37
C MET A 1 32.52 -53.25 39.26
N ILE A 2 32.50 -53.95 38.11
CA ILE A 2 31.87 -55.25 37.82
C ILE A 2 30.43 -55.27 38.33
N THR A 3 29.49 -55.22 37.41
CA THR A 3 28.51 -56.26 37.06
C THR A 3 27.47 -55.65 36.09
N ILE A 4 27.48 -56.02 34.84
CA ILE A 4 26.77 -57.14 34.14
C ILE A 4 25.28 -56.81 33.77
N ARG A 5 25.10 -56.90 32.45
CA ARG A 5 23.84 -56.92 31.66
C ARG A 5 22.93 -58.11 32.07
N PRO A 6 21.63 -58.16 31.64
CA PRO A 6 21.38 -58.89 30.43
C PRO A 6 20.33 -58.32 29.45
N LEU A 7 20.50 -58.80 28.23
CA LEU A 7 19.63 -58.89 27.06
C LEU A 7 18.33 -59.66 27.31
N TYR A 8 17.26 -59.33 26.58
CA TYR A 8 16.23 -60.23 26.00
C TYR A 8 15.66 -59.50 24.79
N VAL A 9 15.92 -59.88 23.53
CA VAL A 9 15.42 -60.97 22.68
C VAL A 9 13.94 -60.84 22.32
N ALA A 10 13.77 -60.47 21.10
CA ALA A 10 12.84 -60.79 19.99
C ALA A 10 11.37 -61.23 20.29
N ALA A 11 10.49 -60.62 19.49
CA ALA A 11 9.41 -61.37 18.82
C ALA A 11 8.95 -60.60 17.57
N LEU A 12 9.26 -61.18 16.42
CA LEU A 12 8.63 -60.94 15.12
C LEU A 12 7.24 -61.54 15.09
N ILE A 13 6.21 -60.78 14.71
CA ILE A 13 4.97 -61.35 14.20
C ILE A 13 4.67 -60.67 12.87
N PHE A 14 4.82 -61.48 11.81
CA PHE A 14 4.25 -61.28 10.47
C PHE A 14 2.75 -61.56 10.55
N ILE A 15 1.93 -60.65 10.06
CA ILE A 15 0.60 -60.96 9.58
C ILE A 15 0.44 -60.29 8.23
N LEU A 16 0.45 -61.14 7.20
CA LEU A 16 -0.02 -60.89 5.84
C LEU A 16 -1.56 -60.91 5.84
N TRP A 17 -2.08 -60.17 4.89
CA TRP A 17 -3.33 -60.29 4.12
C TRP A 17 -4.28 -59.13 4.18
N GLY A 18 -4.52 -58.62 2.96
CA GLY A 18 -5.66 -57.80 2.65
C GLY A 18 -5.45 -56.97 1.37
N LEU A 19 -5.36 -57.63 0.22
CA LEU A 19 -5.61 -57.00 -1.08
C LEU A 19 -7.08 -56.58 -1.14
N GLY A 20 -7.35 -55.30 -1.02
CA GLY A 20 -8.64 -54.69 -1.31
C GLY A 20 -8.50 -53.72 -2.45
N SER A 21 -9.01 -54.16 -3.60
CA SER A 21 -9.14 -53.40 -4.84
C SER A 21 -10.16 -52.24 -4.61
N ASP A 22 -9.74 -51.02 -4.67
CA ASP A 22 -10.63 -49.88 -4.77
C ASP A 22 -10.83 -49.53 -6.26
N PRO A 23 -12.03 -49.56 -6.77
CA PRO A 23 -12.40 -48.83 -7.96
C PRO A 23 -13.41 -47.77 -7.60
N SER A 24 -12.98 -46.52 -7.47
CA SER A 24 -13.87 -45.39 -7.78
C SER A 24 -13.07 -44.13 -8.06
N LEU A 25 -12.65 -44.04 -9.31
CA LEU A 25 -12.48 -42.75 -9.97
C LEU A 25 -13.87 -42.10 -10.10
N ALA A 26 -14.28 -41.39 -9.07
CA ALA A 26 -15.37 -40.43 -9.18
C ALA A 26 -14.71 -39.08 -9.43
N ALA A 27 -14.66 -38.68 -10.68
CA ALA A 27 -14.47 -37.30 -11.08
C ALA A 27 -15.68 -36.50 -10.59
N GLY A 28 -15.57 -35.97 -9.36
CA GLY A 28 -16.50 -35.01 -8.77
C GLY A 28 -15.74 -33.73 -8.54
N GLY A 29 -16.04 -32.71 -9.33
CA GLY A 29 -15.46 -31.38 -9.20
C GLY A 29 -15.64 -30.84 -7.77
N ALA A 30 -14.55 -30.85 -7.02
CA ALA A 30 -14.47 -30.13 -5.76
C ALA A 30 -14.26 -28.63 -6.03
N TYR A 31 -15.32 -27.97 -6.45
CA TYR A 31 -15.37 -26.52 -6.37
C TYR A 31 -15.53 -26.15 -4.89
N GLY A 32 -14.38 -25.76 -4.30
CA GLY A 32 -14.34 -24.75 -3.26
C GLY A 32 -14.90 -25.13 -1.90
N SER A 33 -14.10 -25.83 -1.09
CA SER A 33 -14.27 -25.67 0.36
C SER A 33 -14.00 -24.20 0.75
N PRO A 34 -14.72 -23.64 1.74
CA PRO A 34 -14.46 -22.28 2.23
C PRO A 34 -12.99 -22.03 2.61
N ALA A 35 -12.30 -23.03 3.13
CA ALA A 35 -10.88 -22.95 3.48
C ALA A 35 -9.95 -22.83 2.25
N ALA A 36 -10.25 -23.50 1.15
CA ALA A 36 -9.46 -23.38 -0.09
C ALA A 36 -9.67 -22.01 -0.76
N LYS A 37 -10.88 -21.46 -0.65
CA LYS A 37 -11.18 -20.11 -1.14
C LYS A 37 -10.47 -19.04 -0.31
N GLN A 38 -10.37 -19.23 1.00
CA GLN A 38 -9.65 -18.33 1.90
C GLN A 38 -8.13 -18.37 1.69
N ALA A 39 -7.54 -19.55 1.53
CA ALA A 39 -6.12 -19.70 1.22
C ALA A 39 -5.77 -19.07 -0.13
N GLY A 40 -6.66 -19.15 -1.13
CA GLY A 40 -6.51 -18.48 -2.42
C GLY A 40 -6.56 -16.95 -2.29
N ALA A 41 -7.48 -16.42 -1.48
CA ALA A 41 -7.61 -15.00 -1.22
C ALA A 41 -6.36 -14.45 -0.48
N ASP A 42 -5.86 -15.16 0.52
CA ASP A 42 -4.66 -14.80 1.26
C ASP A 42 -3.41 -14.79 0.36
N SER A 43 -3.28 -15.75 -0.53
CA SER A 43 -2.20 -15.78 -1.53
C SER A 43 -2.33 -14.65 -2.56
N GLY A 44 -3.54 -14.34 -3.02
CA GLY A 44 -3.82 -13.21 -3.91
C GLY A 44 -3.51 -11.88 -3.25
N LYS A 45 -3.84 -11.73 -1.96
CA LYS A 45 -3.50 -10.58 -1.14
C LYS A 45 -1.98 -10.39 -1.05
N THR A 46 -1.25 -11.43 -0.71
CA THR A 46 0.22 -11.38 -0.61
C THR A 46 0.85 -10.99 -1.95
N LEU A 47 0.36 -11.55 -3.06
CA LEU A 47 0.82 -11.20 -4.41
C LEU A 47 0.50 -9.73 -4.74
N PHE A 48 -0.67 -9.24 -4.36
CA PHE A 48 -1.08 -7.86 -4.55
C PHE A 48 -0.21 -6.90 -3.73
N GLU A 49 0.01 -7.19 -2.46
CA GLU A 49 0.85 -6.39 -1.57
C GLU A 49 2.28 -6.27 -2.10
N GLY A 50 2.85 -7.35 -2.63
CA GLY A 50 4.20 -7.35 -3.16
C GLY A 50 4.37 -6.73 -4.54
N ASN A 51 3.32 -6.69 -5.37
CA ASN A 51 3.46 -6.26 -6.77
C ASN A 51 2.62 -5.04 -7.15
N CYS A 52 1.51 -4.79 -6.46
CA CYS A 52 0.49 -3.84 -6.90
C CYS A 52 0.26 -2.72 -5.90
N ALA A 53 0.32 -3.02 -4.59
CA ALA A 53 -0.01 -2.10 -3.51
C ALA A 53 0.83 -0.83 -3.53
N GLY A 54 2.06 -0.91 -4.02
CA GLY A 54 2.95 0.22 -4.19
C GLY A 54 2.36 1.33 -5.05
N CYS A 55 1.70 0.97 -6.12
CA CYS A 55 1.06 1.93 -7.02
C CYS A 55 -0.41 2.15 -6.68
N HIS A 56 -1.13 1.10 -6.29
CA HIS A 56 -2.59 1.15 -6.16
C HIS A 56 -3.10 1.27 -4.72
N GLY A 57 -2.20 1.40 -3.74
CA GLY A 57 -2.55 1.38 -2.31
C GLY A 57 -2.76 -0.03 -1.77
N ILE A 58 -2.54 -0.22 -0.47
CA ILE A 58 -2.61 -1.53 0.19
C ILE A 58 -4.00 -2.17 0.08
N ASP A 59 -5.01 -1.34 -0.01
CA ASP A 59 -6.41 -1.71 -0.12
C ASP A 59 -7.00 -1.47 -1.52
N GLY A 60 -6.16 -1.14 -2.51
CA GLY A 60 -6.59 -0.84 -3.88
C GLY A 60 -7.28 0.52 -4.05
N SER A 61 -7.28 1.39 -3.03
CA SER A 61 -7.93 2.70 -3.09
C SER A 61 -7.13 3.78 -3.83
N GLY A 62 -5.96 3.43 -4.36
CA GLY A 62 -5.07 4.31 -5.10
C GLY A 62 -3.94 4.89 -4.25
N ALA A 63 -2.79 5.13 -4.92
CA ALA A 63 -1.62 5.80 -4.37
C ALA A 63 -0.95 6.61 -5.49
N MET A 64 0.13 6.12 -6.10
CA MET A 64 0.66 6.68 -7.37
C MET A 64 -0.24 6.35 -8.55
N GLY A 65 -0.67 5.10 -8.62
CA GLY A 65 -1.66 4.63 -9.58
C GLY A 65 -3.07 4.96 -9.13
N PRO A 66 -4.04 4.89 -10.03
CA PRO A 66 -5.44 5.16 -9.72
C PRO A 66 -6.02 4.09 -8.77
N SER A 67 -7.13 4.44 -8.11
CA SER A 67 -7.94 3.45 -7.42
C SER A 67 -8.42 2.37 -8.40
N ILE A 68 -8.22 1.12 -8.03
CA ILE A 68 -8.65 -0.04 -8.83
C ILE A 68 -9.94 -0.68 -8.28
N ARG A 69 -10.44 -0.26 -7.13
CA ARG A 69 -11.66 -0.80 -6.54
C ARG A 69 -12.85 -0.71 -7.48
N GLN A 70 -13.11 0.49 -8.00
CA GLN A 70 -14.22 0.71 -8.93
C GLN A 70 -13.95 0.12 -10.32
N ALA A 71 -12.70 0.19 -10.78
CA ALA A 71 -12.31 -0.40 -12.05
C ALA A 71 -12.49 -1.93 -12.03
N ALA A 72 -12.09 -2.59 -10.94
CA ALA A 72 -12.26 -4.03 -10.78
C ALA A 72 -13.73 -4.46 -10.85
N ALA A 73 -14.64 -3.70 -10.21
CA ALA A 73 -16.08 -3.98 -10.29
C ALA A 73 -16.64 -3.89 -11.71
N ASN A 74 -16.10 -2.97 -12.53
CA ASN A 74 -16.59 -2.72 -13.89
C ASN A 74 -15.96 -3.66 -14.93
N LEU A 75 -14.72 -4.08 -14.73
CA LEU A 75 -13.94 -4.86 -15.71
C LEU A 75 -14.29 -6.36 -15.71
N GLY A 76 -14.68 -6.89 -14.58
CA GLY A 76 -14.83 -8.33 -14.38
C GLY A 76 -13.49 -9.11 -14.49
N PRO A 77 -13.51 -10.44 -14.25
CA PRO A 77 -12.28 -11.25 -14.22
C PRO A 77 -11.47 -11.22 -15.51
N GLU A 78 -12.14 -11.25 -16.67
CA GLU A 78 -11.48 -11.24 -17.98
C GLU A 78 -10.78 -9.91 -18.26
N GLY A 79 -11.43 -8.80 -17.94
CA GLY A 79 -10.85 -7.47 -18.09
C GLY A 79 -9.65 -7.27 -17.16
N ILE A 80 -9.75 -7.69 -15.91
CA ILE A 80 -8.62 -7.64 -14.95
C ILE A 80 -7.46 -8.49 -15.48
N THR A 81 -7.73 -9.71 -15.95
CA THR A 81 -6.71 -10.60 -16.54
C THR A 81 -5.99 -9.94 -17.71
N SER A 82 -6.74 -9.30 -18.61
CA SER A 82 -6.20 -8.61 -19.77
C SER A 82 -5.26 -7.47 -19.36
N PHE A 83 -5.68 -6.63 -18.39
CA PHE A 83 -4.83 -5.56 -17.86
C PHE A 83 -3.57 -6.09 -17.20
N LEU A 84 -3.66 -7.17 -16.42
CA LEU A 84 -2.48 -7.78 -15.78
C LEU A 84 -1.50 -8.38 -16.79
N LYS A 85 -2.00 -9.02 -17.83
CA LYS A 85 -1.14 -9.61 -18.88
C LYS A 85 -0.48 -8.56 -19.76
N ASN A 86 -1.20 -7.52 -20.15
CA ASN A 86 -0.74 -6.57 -21.15
C ASN A 86 -0.15 -5.29 -20.56
N GLY A 87 -0.41 -4.99 -19.28
CA GLY A 87 -0.12 -3.69 -18.71
C GLY A 87 -0.94 -2.57 -19.35
N VAL A 88 -0.56 -1.33 -19.13
CA VAL A 88 -1.17 -0.16 -19.77
C VAL A 88 -0.07 0.71 -20.36
N MET A 89 0.05 0.66 -21.68
CA MET A 89 1.08 1.41 -22.39
C MET A 89 0.99 2.92 -22.09
N GLY A 90 2.14 3.54 -21.79
CA GLY A 90 2.20 4.97 -21.49
C GLY A 90 1.74 5.41 -20.09
N SER A 91 1.20 4.48 -19.26
CA SER A 91 0.73 4.82 -17.91
C SER A 91 1.70 4.43 -16.79
N GLY A 92 2.79 3.73 -17.12
CA GLY A 92 3.72 3.19 -16.12
C GLY A 92 3.26 1.88 -15.45
N MET A 93 2.08 1.35 -15.78
CA MET A 93 1.65 0.02 -15.32
C MET A 93 2.34 -1.08 -16.15
N PRO A 94 3.24 -1.89 -15.56
CA PRO A 94 3.95 -2.94 -16.28
C PRO A 94 3.05 -4.14 -16.57
N THR A 95 3.56 -5.07 -17.39
CA THR A 95 2.95 -6.39 -17.59
C THR A 95 3.29 -7.31 -16.44
N PHE A 96 2.36 -8.19 -16.06
CA PHE A 96 2.54 -9.21 -15.02
C PHE A 96 2.41 -10.64 -15.54
N GLY A 97 2.39 -10.82 -16.85
CA GLY A 97 2.29 -12.15 -17.48
C GLY A 97 3.37 -13.13 -17.03
N GLN A 98 4.55 -12.65 -16.65
CA GLN A 98 5.67 -13.44 -16.11
C GLN A 98 5.35 -14.15 -14.77
N LEU A 99 4.31 -13.75 -14.05
CA LEU A 99 3.88 -14.45 -12.84
C LEU A 99 3.26 -15.82 -13.11
N GLY A 100 2.83 -16.06 -14.35
CA GLY A 100 2.15 -17.28 -14.77
C GLY A 100 0.66 -17.31 -14.42
N ASP A 101 -0.10 -18.11 -15.16
CA ASP A 101 -1.56 -18.09 -15.09
C ASP A 101 -2.13 -18.41 -13.70
N ALA A 102 -1.51 -19.32 -12.95
CA ALA A 102 -1.98 -19.66 -11.60
C ALA A 102 -1.92 -18.48 -10.64
N LYS A 103 -0.82 -17.72 -10.62
CA LYS A 103 -0.69 -16.53 -9.76
C LYS A 103 -1.54 -15.38 -10.26
N LEU A 104 -1.69 -15.24 -11.58
CA LEU A 104 -2.60 -14.25 -12.16
C LEU A 104 -4.05 -14.52 -11.75
N ALA A 105 -4.50 -15.77 -11.74
CA ALA A 105 -5.84 -16.13 -11.29
C ALA A 105 -6.08 -15.69 -9.82
N LEU A 106 -5.13 -15.97 -8.93
CA LEU A 106 -5.20 -15.51 -7.53
C LEU A 106 -5.27 -13.99 -7.41
N LEU A 107 -4.50 -13.27 -8.22
CA LEU A 107 -4.56 -11.81 -8.27
C LEU A 107 -5.89 -11.30 -8.79
N VAL A 108 -6.44 -11.90 -9.84
CA VAL A 108 -7.75 -11.56 -10.42
C VAL A 108 -8.85 -11.71 -9.39
N ASP A 109 -8.87 -12.83 -8.66
CA ASP A 109 -9.84 -13.09 -7.59
C ASP A 109 -9.73 -12.06 -6.47
N TYR A 110 -8.52 -11.76 -6.03
CA TYR A 110 -8.30 -10.78 -4.97
C TYR A 110 -8.68 -9.36 -5.40
N VAL A 111 -8.22 -8.91 -6.57
CA VAL A 111 -8.55 -7.59 -7.13
C VAL A 111 -10.06 -7.46 -7.35
N GLY A 112 -10.71 -8.53 -7.83
CA GLY A 112 -12.17 -8.57 -7.95
C GLY A 112 -12.89 -8.41 -6.61
N SER A 113 -12.35 -9.00 -5.53
CA SER A 113 -12.91 -8.85 -4.18
C SER A 113 -12.80 -7.43 -3.64
N LEU A 114 -11.71 -6.72 -3.97
CA LEU A 114 -11.54 -5.31 -3.59
C LEU A 114 -12.66 -4.41 -4.15
N GLY A 115 -13.18 -4.74 -5.33
CA GLY A 115 -14.30 -4.02 -5.96
C GLY A 115 -15.63 -4.22 -5.22
N GLN A 116 -15.78 -5.32 -4.50
CA GLN A 116 -17.00 -5.68 -3.76
C GLN A 116 -17.00 -5.14 -2.32
N GLU A 117 -15.82 -4.92 -1.76
CA GLU A 117 -15.68 -4.32 -0.44
C GLU A 117 -16.01 -2.83 -0.52
N GLY A 118 -17.05 -2.38 0.14
CA GLY A 118 -17.32 -0.96 0.37
C GLY A 118 -16.09 -0.28 0.99
N SER A 119 -15.90 1.00 0.72
CA SER A 119 -14.75 1.74 1.27
C SER A 119 -14.73 1.77 2.80
N GLY A 120 -15.82 1.40 3.46
CA GLY A 120 -16.03 1.58 4.91
C GLY A 120 -16.06 3.07 5.32
N VAL A 121 -15.79 3.96 4.38
CA VAL A 121 -15.81 5.43 4.56
C VAL A 121 -16.92 6.01 3.72
N THR A 122 -17.88 6.65 4.35
CA THR A 122 -18.93 7.41 3.68
C THR A 122 -18.44 8.85 3.51
N PRO A 123 -18.40 9.40 2.29
CA PRO A 123 -18.03 10.79 2.11
C PRO A 123 -19.13 11.69 2.65
N GLY A 124 -18.74 12.74 3.37
CA GLY A 124 -19.63 13.78 3.83
C GLY A 124 -19.92 14.84 2.76
N ASP A 125 -20.38 15.99 3.19
CA ASP A 125 -20.73 17.13 2.35
C ASP A 125 -19.47 17.84 1.81
N PRO A 126 -19.23 17.87 0.48
CA PRO A 126 -18.05 18.52 -0.09
C PRO A 126 -17.99 20.03 0.15
N GLN A 127 -19.11 20.71 0.30
CA GLN A 127 -19.16 22.16 0.56
C GLN A 127 -18.68 22.45 1.98
N LYS A 128 -19.15 21.68 2.97
CA LYS A 128 -18.68 21.75 4.35
C LYS A 128 -17.19 21.35 4.44
N GLY A 129 -16.80 20.30 3.70
CA GLY A 129 -15.42 19.87 3.62
C GLY A 129 -14.49 20.94 3.06
N LYS A 130 -14.93 21.73 2.08
CA LYS A 130 -14.19 22.90 1.59
C LYS A 130 -14.04 23.97 2.68
N ALA A 131 -15.05 24.19 3.51
CA ALA A 131 -14.94 25.09 4.64
C ALA A 131 -13.92 24.60 5.67
N VAL A 132 -13.91 23.29 5.98
CA VAL A 132 -12.88 22.66 6.84
C VAL A 132 -11.49 22.83 6.24
N TYR A 133 -11.31 22.55 4.94
CA TYR A 133 -10.04 22.73 4.24
C TYR A 133 -9.49 24.14 4.39
N ASN A 134 -10.35 25.16 4.23
CA ASN A 134 -9.96 26.55 4.38
C ASN A 134 -9.66 26.92 5.85
N SER A 135 -10.51 26.52 6.79
CA SER A 135 -10.34 26.86 8.24
C SER A 135 -9.11 26.22 8.86
N LYS A 136 -8.69 25.08 8.36
CA LYS A 136 -7.46 24.39 8.80
C LYS A 136 -6.22 24.77 8.00
N ASN A 137 -6.33 25.75 7.10
CA ASN A 137 -5.23 26.29 6.30
C ASN A 137 -4.48 25.21 5.48
N CYS A 138 -5.18 24.20 4.99
CA CYS A 138 -4.56 23.10 4.21
C CYS A 138 -3.84 23.63 2.97
N SER A 139 -4.33 24.75 2.39
CA SER A 139 -3.71 25.44 1.25
C SER A 139 -2.34 26.02 1.53
N GLN A 140 -1.89 26.15 2.79
CA GLN A 140 -0.51 26.56 3.09
C GLN A 140 0.52 25.54 2.58
N CYS A 141 0.14 24.26 2.53
CA CYS A 141 1.02 23.17 2.12
C CYS A 141 0.60 22.52 0.79
N HIS A 142 -0.69 22.60 0.43
CA HIS A 142 -1.25 21.88 -0.71
C HIS A 142 -1.74 22.83 -1.81
N ILE A 143 -1.43 22.45 -3.04
CA ILE A 143 -1.96 23.13 -4.24
C ILE A 143 -3.33 22.54 -4.59
N VAL A 144 -4.30 23.39 -4.88
CA VAL A 144 -5.56 23.05 -5.53
C VAL A 144 -5.81 24.09 -6.65
N ASP A 145 -6.00 23.62 -7.87
CA ASP A 145 -6.23 24.47 -9.07
C ASP A 145 -5.16 25.57 -9.23
N GLY A 146 -3.90 25.19 -9.05
CA GLY A 146 -2.74 26.06 -9.18
C GLY A 146 -2.55 27.07 -8.05
N ARG A 147 -3.28 26.97 -6.95
CA ARG A 147 -3.21 27.89 -5.80
C ARG A 147 -2.85 27.12 -4.55
N GLY A 148 -1.92 27.64 -3.76
CA GLY A 148 -1.48 27.06 -2.50
C GLY A 148 0.02 26.82 -2.46
N GLY A 149 0.47 26.19 -1.36
CA GLY A 149 1.87 25.82 -1.13
C GLY A 149 2.22 24.48 -1.74
N ASP A 150 3.50 24.26 -1.95
CA ASP A 150 4.08 23.08 -2.58
C ASP A 150 4.84 22.16 -1.59
N LEU A 151 4.61 22.35 -0.30
CA LEU A 151 5.22 21.53 0.74
C LEU A 151 4.57 20.13 0.80
N GLY A 152 3.30 20.02 0.44
CA GLY A 152 2.54 18.79 0.28
C GLY A 152 2.21 18.51 -1.20
N PRO A 153 1.63 17.33 -1.50
CA PRO A 153 1.22 17.01 -2.86
C PRO A 153 0.14 17.95 -3.40
N ASP A 154 0.14 18.12 -4.72
CA ASP A 154 -0.96 18.76 -5.43
C ASP A 154 -2.23 17.92 -5.32
N LEU A 155 -3.30 18.52 -4.82
CA LEU A 155 -4.60 17.90 -4.59
C LEU A 155 -5.62 18.15 -5.69
N THR A 156 -5.27 18.93 -6.74
CA THR A 156 -6.20 19.31 -7.82
C THR A 156 -6.97 18.12 -8.41
N ARG A 157 -6.32 16.95 -8.47
CA ARG A 157 -6.90 15.74 -9.05
C ARG A 157 -6.94 14.56 -8.08
N ILE A 158 -6.81 14.81 -6.80
CA ILE A 158 -6.64 13.75 -5.80
C ILE A 158 -7.83 12.79 -5.76
N GLY A 159 -9.04 13.26 -6.02
CA GLY A 159 -10.25 12.45 -6.05
C GLY A 159 -10.35 11.48 -7.23
N THR A 160 -9.49 11.65 -8.27
CA THR A 160 -9.33 10.65 -9.34
C THR A 160 -8.21 9.67 -9.07
N GLN A 161 -7.30 10.02 -8.17
CA GLN A 161 -6.09 9.27 -7.89
C GLN A 161 -6.25 8.36 -6.67
N ARG A 162 -7.05 8.78 -5.67
CA ARG A 162 -7.21 8.09 -4.40
C ARG A 162 -8.66 7.84 -4.04
N GLY A 163 -8.94 6.65 -3.53
CA GLY A 163 -10.26 6.32 -2.98
C GLY A 163 -10.46 6.87 -1.56
N LEU A 164 -11.70 6.80 -1.08
CA LEU A 164 -12.12 7.39 0.20
C LEU A 164 -11.30 6.90 1.39
N THR A 165 -11.01 5.60 1.47
CA THR A 165 -10.20 5.02 2.55
C THR A 165 -8.79 5.61 2.59
N ALA A 166 -8.14 5.78 1.42
CA ALA A 166 -6.81 6.36 1.35
C ALA A 166 -6.82 7.85 1.71
N LEU A 167 -7.85 8.60 1.26
CA LEU A 167 -8.02 10.00 1.63
C LEU A 167 -8.26 10.16 3.12
N HIS A 168 -9.15 9.36 3.70
CA HIS A 168 -9.38 9.33 5.14
C HIS A 168 -8.10 9.01 5.91
N GLY A 169 -7.41 7.93 5.53
CA GLY A 169 -6.15 7.52 6.14
C GLY A 169 -5.08 8.63 6.09
N ALA A 170 -4.98 9.35 4.97
CA ALA A 170 -4.04 10.47 4.83
C ALA A 170 -4.37 11.65 5.76
N VAL A 171 -5.64 11.87 6.06
CA VAL A 171 -6.08 12.93 6.99
C VAL A 171 -5.83 12.55 8.45
N VAL A 172 -6.17 11.30 8.81
CA VAL A 172 -6.09 10.86 10.23
C VAL A 172 -4.73 10.28 10.61
N ASN A 173 -3.97 9.77 9.66
CA ASN A 173 -2.65 9.17 9.91
C ASN A 173 -1.69 9.36 8.71
N PRO A 174 -1.25 10.60 8.45
CA PRO A 174 -0.49 10.94 7.23
C PRO A 174 0.91 10.31 7.15
N GLY A 175 1.42 9.78 8.25
CA GLY A 175 2.74 9.13 8.31
C GLY A 175 2.72 7.63 8.07
N VAL A 176 1.56 7.02 7.81
CA VAL A 176 1.47 5.57 7.57
C VAL A 176 2.28 5.19 6.34
N LYS A 177 3.31 4.38 6.58
CA LYS A 177 4.11 3.77 5.53
C LYS A 177 3.30 2.64 4.89
N LEU A 178 3.14 2.71 3.57
CA LEU A 178 2.70 1.54 2.82
C LEU A 178 3.71 0.41 3.04
N PRO A 179 3.27 -0.83 3.30
CA PRO A 179 4.16 -1.99 3.40
C PRO A 179 4.71 -2.28 2.00
N LEU A 180 5.80 -1.62 1.65
CA LEU A 180 6.48 -1.77 0.38
C LEU A 180 7.86 -2.32 0.64
N ASP A 181 8.23 -3.32 -0.16
CA ASP A 181 9.61 -3.67 -0.38
C ASP A 181 10.38 -2.37 -0.74
N ALA A 182 11.54 -2.16 -0.11
CA ALA A 182 12.34 -0.96 -0.30
C ALA A 182 12.66 -0.69 -1.77
N LEU A 183 12.86 -1.75 -2.57
CA LEU A 183 13.13 -1.65 -4.01
C LEU A 183 11.93 -1.13 -4.82
N LEU A 184 10.71 -1.51 -4.46
CA LEU A 184 9.50 -1.00 -5.11
C LEU A 184 9.22 0.44 -4.70
N ALA A 185 9.49 0.80 -3.46
CA ALA A 185 9.37 2.15 -2.97
C ALA A 185 10.30 3.12 -3.73
N GLU A 186 11.55 2.71 -4.00
CA GLU A 186 12.50 3.50 -4.76
C GLU A 186 12.12 3.64 -6.23
N ARG A 187 11.78 2.53 -6.90
CA ARG A 187 11.36 2.54 -8.30
C ARG A 187 10.12 3.36 -8.56
N ALA A 188 9.23 3.39 -7.61
CA ALA A 188 7.94 4.06 -7.71
C ALA A 188 7.97 5.52 -7.22
N GLN A 189 9.12 6.08 -6.89
CA GLN A 189 9.29 7.44 -6.35
C GLN A 189 8.45 7.71 -5.07
N PHE A 190 8.04 6.67 -4.34
CA PHE A 190 7.39 6.82 -3.03
C PHE A 190 8.32 7.37 -1.95
N THR A 191 9.52 7.74 -2.35
CA THR A 191 10.51 8.40 -1.51
C THR A 191 10.21 9.89 -1.33
N ALA A 192 9.37 10.48 -2.19
CA ALA A 192 8.82 11.80 -1.94
C ALA A 192 8.07 11.82 -0.61
N TYR A 193 8.24 12.87 0.16
CA TYR A 193 7.64 13.07 1.48
C TYR A 193 8.19 12.18 2.62
N ARG A 194 9.25 11.40 2.41
CA ARG A 194 9.94 10.70 3.50
C ARG A 194 10.66 11.69 4.39
N MET A 195 10.34 11.60 5.68
CA MET A 195 11.02 12.39 6.70
C MET A 195 12.37 11.78 7.06
N GLN A 196 13.38 12.60 7.13
CA GLN A 196 14.71 12.23 7.59
C GLN A 196 15.24 13.23 8.61
N ARG A 197 16.11 12.76 9.47
CA ARG A 197 16.85 13.53 10.44
C ARG A 197 18.33 13.38 10.15
N ALA A 198 19.01 14.50 9.97
CA ALA A 198 20.45 14.57 9.80
C ALA A 198 21.08 15.31 11.00
N VAL A 199 22.14 14.75 11.55
CA VAL A 199 22.98 15.43 12.55
C VAL A 199 24.34 15.64 11.93
N THR A 200 24.80 16.87 11.87
CA THR A 200 26.10 17.24 11.34
C THR A 200 27.20 17.02 12.40
N LYS A 201 28.46 16.90 11.98
CA LYS A 201 29.60 16.73 12.89
C LYS A 201 29.82 17.92 13.84
N ASP A 202 29.32 19.10 13.47
CA ASP A 202 29.31 20.31 14.32
C ASP A 202 28.08 20.37 15.26
N GLY A 203 27.24 19.33 15.28
CA GLY A 203 26.13 19.15 16.22
C GLY A 203 24.81 19.79 15.78
N ARG A 204 24.70 20.36 14.56
CA ARG A 204 23.42 20.86 14.06
C ARG A 204 22.48 19.70 13.70
N GLU A 205 21.24 19.80 14.11
CA GLU A 205 20.19 18.85 13.79
C GLU A 205 19.24 19.46 12.76
N ILE A 206 19.01 18.75 11.65
CA ILE A 206 18.10 19.13 10.58
C ILE A 206 17.11 17.98 10.36
N THR A 207 15.83 18.27 10.50
CA THR A 207 14.75 17.33 10.18
C THR A 207 13.91 17.89 9.04
N GLY A 208 13.68 17.08 8.03
CA GLY A 208 12.95 17.52 6.85
C GLY A 208 12.56 16.39 5.92
N MET A 209 11.77 16.71 4.90
CA MET A 209 11.50 15.82 3.80
C MET A 209 12.73 15.68 2.92
N ARG A 210 13.00 14.46 2.47
CA ARG A 210 14.02 14.19 1.47
C ARG A 210 13.58 14.74 0.11
N VAL A 211 14.34 15.70 -0.41
CA VAL A 211 14.14 16.29 -1.74
C VAL A 211 15.02 15.59 -2.76
N ASN A 212 16.29 15.40 -2.42
CA ASN A 212 17.26 14.70 -3.24
C ASN A 212 18.20 13.88 -2.36
N ASP A 213 18.69 12.77 -2.88
CA ASP A 213 19.61 11.87 -2.19
C ASP A 213 20.50 11.19 -3.23
N ASP A 214 21.77 11.49 -3.20
CA ASP A 214 22.79 10.87 -4.05
C ASP A 214 23.93 10.27 -3.20
N THR A 215 24.95 9.75 -3.84
CA THR A 215 26.08 9.09 -3.15
C THR A 215 26.80 10.02 -2.18
N PHE A 216 26.87 11.33 -2.46
CA PHE A 216 27.71 12.29 -1.73
C PHE A 216 26.94 13.30 -0.92
N SER A 217 25.69 13.57 -1.30
CA SER A 217 24.88 14.61 -0.71
C SER A 217 23.44 14.20 -0.46
N ILE A 218 22.79 14.93 0.42
CA ILE A 218 21.35 14.85 0.67
C ILE A 218 20.78 16.25 0.78
N GLN A 219 19.58 16.44 0.26
CA GLN A 219 18.80 17.67 0.42
C GLN A 219 17.56 17.39 1.21
N LEU A 220 17.41 18.10 2.33
CA LEU A 220 16.25 18.03 3.21
C LEU A 220 15.51 19.36 3.16
N ARG A 221 14.20 19.32 2.93
CA ARG A 221 13.31 20.48 3.01
C ARG A 221 12.62 20.47 4.38
N ASP A 222 12.84 21.50 5.19
CA ASP A 222 12.24 21.61 6.50
C ASP A 222 10.80 22.15 6.45
N ALA A 223 10.15 22.25 7.62
CA ALA A 223 8.78 22.72 7.74
C ALA A 223 8.57 24.18 7.34
N SER A 224 9.64 24.98 7.29
CA SER A 224 9.60 26.35 6.80
C SER A 224 9.67 26.43 5.27
N GLY A 225 9.93 25.31 4.60
CA GLY A 225 10.15 25.21 3.17
C GLY A 225 11.61 25.43 2.78
N GLN A 226 12.52 25.66 3.71
CA GLN A 226 13.95 25.84 3.43
C GLN A 226 14.59 24.51 3.03
N ILE A 227 15.40 24.52 1.97
CA ILE A 227 16.19 23.37 1.53
C ILE A 227 17.59 23.47 2.12
N HIS A 228 17.96 22.43 2.86
CA HIS A 228 19.28 22.22 3.43
C HIS A 228 20.05 21.22 2.57
N SER A 229 21.10 21.66 1.88
CA SER A 229 22.00 20.80 1.12
C SER A 229 23.16 20.37 2.04
N LEU A 230 23.29 19.07 2.31
CA LEU A 230 24.23 18.51 3.26
C LEU A 230 25.14 17.50 2.55
N ARG A 231 26.45 17.61 2.73
CA ARG A 231 27.36 16.57 2.31
C ARG A 231 27.32 15.42 3.30
N LYS A 232 27.13 14.22 2.83
CA LYS A 232 27.04 13.02 3.70
C LYS A 232 28.29 12.81 4.53
N PHE A 233 29.46 13.21 3.99
CA PHE A 233 30.72 13.17 4.71
C PHE A 233 30.75 14.04 5.99
N ASP A 234 29.99 15.15 6.00
CA ASP A 234 29.92 16.06 7.13
C ASP A 234 28.85 15.67 8.17
N LEU A 235 28.13 14.57 7.92
CA LEU A 235 27.12 14.08 8.84
C LEU A 235 27.72 13.12 9.87
N GLN A 236 27.23 13.22 11.11
CA GLN A 236 27.41 12.24 12.16
C GLN A 236 26.37 11.13 12.04
N THR A 237 25.09 11.49 11.80
CA THR A 237 24.01 10.55 11.57
C THR A 237 23.08 11.03 10.45
N LEU A 238 22.47 10.06 9.76
CA LEU A 238 21.40 10.28 8.81
C LEU A 238 20.39 9.15 9.02
N GLU A 239 19.19 9.50 9.49
CA GLU A 239 18.17 8.54 9.89
C GLU A 239 16.86 8.81 9.14
N GLU A 240 16.25 7.78 8.60
CA GLU A 240 14.87 7.84 8.13
C GLU A 240 13.93 7.80 9.34
N LEU A 241 12.88 8.60 9.33
CA LEU A 241 11.86 8.69 10.38
C LEU A 241 10.55 8.02 9.90
N PRO A 242 10.44 6.67 9.99
CA PRO A 242 9.25 5.96 9.53
C PRO A 242 8.01 6.42 10.30
N GLY A 243 6.90 6.56 9.60
CA GLY A 243 5.64 6.97 10.21
C GLY A 243 5.54 8.46 10.58
N LYS A 244 6.56 9.25 10.30
CA LYS A 244 6.53 10.71 10.47
C LYS A 244 6.13 11.40 9.16
N SER A 245 5.41 12.51 9.30
CA SER A 245 4.98 13.37 8.20
C SER A 245 5.05 14.83 8.63
N MET A 246 5.27 15.73 7.67
CA MET A 246 5.06 17.17 7.91
C MET A 246 3.58 17.54 8.01
N MET A 247 2.71 16.77 7.35
CA MET A 247 1.28 16.90 7.52
C MET A 247 0.89 16.44 8.93
N PRO A 248 0.24 17.27 9.76
CA PRO A 248 -0.23 16.85 11.07
C PRO A 248 -1.37 15.84 10.93
N SER A 249 -1.55 15.00 11.95
CA SER A 249 -2.78 14.21 12.09
C SER A 249 -3.93 15.11 12.51
N TYR A 250 -5.05 14.95 11.86
CA TYR A 250 -6.28 15.66 12.21
C TYR A 250 -7.26 14.80 13.01
N LYS A 251 -6.88 13.59 13.38
CA LYS A 251 -7.71 12.64 14.12
C LYS A 251 -8.28 13.22 15.42
N ASP A 252 -7.46 13.97 16.15
CA ASP A 252 -7.84 14.50 17.46
C ASP A 252 -8.26 15.99 17.41
N THR A 253 -8.20 16.62 16.23
CA THR A 253 -8.47 18.06 16.04
C THR A 253 -9.68 18.36 15.17
N LEU A 254 -10.23 17.35 14.51
CA LEU A 254 -11.46 17.38 13.75
C LEU A 254 -12.41 16.32 14.30
N SER A 255 -13.70 16.62 14.29
CA SER A 255 -14.75 15.63 14.53
C SER A 255 -14.84 14.63 13.37
N GLU A 256 -15.40 13.44 13.61
CA GLU A 256 -15.63 12.44 12.56
C GLU A 256 -16.46 12.98 11.41
N THR A 257 -17.41 13.87 11.70
CA THR A 257 -18.24 14.53 10.66
C THR A 257 -17.37 15.48 9.81
N GLU A 258 -16.52 16.29 10.43
CA GLU A 258 -15.60 17.20 9.71
C GLU A 258 -14.58 16.42 8.88
N ILE A 259 -14.08 15.28 9.39
CA ILE A 259 -13.17 14.38 8.63
C ILE A 259 -13.92 13.81 7.42
N SER A 260 -15.16 13.34 7.61
CA SER A 260 -15.98 12.80 6.54
C SER A 260 -16.30 13.87 5.47
N ASP A 261 -16.65 15.08 5.88
CA ASP A 261 -16.91 16.22 4.99
C ASP A 261 -15.63 16.59 4.22
N LEU A 262 -14.47 16.68 4.90
CA LEU A 262 -13.18 16.94 4.26
C LEU A 262 -12.82 15.86 3.23
N VAL A 263 -13.02 14.59 3.55
CA VAL A 263 -12.83 13.47 2.61
C VAL A 263 -13.77 13.61 1.42
N GLY A 264 -15.03 14.01 1.62
CA GLY A 264 -15.99 14.31 0.57
C GLY A 264 -15.48 15.43 -0.36
N TYR A 265 -14.94 16.51 0.19
CA TYR A 265 -14.33 17.58 -0.60
C TYR A 265 -13.14 17.09 -1.40
N LEU A 266 -12.18 16.40 -0.77
CA LEU A 266 -11.00 15.86 -1.44
C LEU A 266 -11.38 14.89 -2.58
N ALA A 267 -12.37 14.04 -2.36
CA ALA A 267 -12.88 13.12 -3.37
C ALA A 267 -13.55 13.84 -4.55
N SER A 268 -14.06 15.04 -4.35
CA SER A 268 -14.65 15.87 -5.40
C SER A 268 -13.61 16.57 -6.31
N LEU A 269 -12.35 16.66 -5.87
CA LEU A 269 -11.26 17.29 -6.63
C LEU A 269 -10.80 16.38 -7.77
N ARG A 270 -11.31 16.61 -8.97
CA ARG A 270 -11.06 15.78 -10.16
C ARG A 270 -10.28 16.49 -11.26
N GLY A 271 -9.84 17.73 -11.02
CA GLY A 271 -9.25 18.61 -12.02
C GLY A 271 -10.32 19.30 -12.88
N ALA A 272 -9.90 20.30 -13.66
CA ALA A 272 -10.77 20.89 -14.67
C ALA A 272 -11.13 19.83 -15.72
N GLN A 273 -12.41 19.74 -16.07
CA GLN A 273 -12.91 18.92 -17.20
C GLN A 273 -12.67 19.67 -18.51
#